data_ce6b2305ea58cfe4a3b9df7fe4fd7ec0
#
_entry.id   ce6b2305ea58cfe4a3b9df7fe4fd7ec0
#
_cell.length_a   1.000
_cell.length_b   1.000
_cell.length_c   1.000
_cell.angle_alpha   90.00
_cell.angle_beta   90.00
_cell.angle_gamma   90.00
#
_symmetry.space_group_name_H-M   'P 1'
#
loop_
_entity.id
_entity.type
_entity.pdbx_description
1 polymer ?
#
loop_
_entity_poly.entity_id
_entity_poly.type
_entity_poly.pdbx_seq_one_letter_code
_entity_poly.pdbx_strand_id
1 'polypeptide(L)'
;QFAEGIASGAYGFIQPDICKWGGLSGGASVAREALAAELTYCPHFLGGGVGLIASAHLLAAVGGDGLLEVDSSENPLLDHFSGRGLSLEDGAFPVSDRPGLGYDPDVAGASDRMVSHTEGQVAP
;
A
#
# COMPACT_ATOMS: atom_id res chain seq x y z
N GLN A 1 9.60 -8.26 15.52
CA GLN A 1 8.61 -7.21 15.92
C GLN A 1 7.18 -7.65 15.57
N PHE A 2 6.76 -7.75 14.27
CA PHE A 2 5.39 -8.16 13.95
C PHE A 2 5.08 -9.57 14.41
N ALA A 3 5.94 -10.55 14.18
CA ALA A 3 5.75 -11.93 14.65
C ALA A 3 5.60 -12.02 16.17
N GLU A 4 6.36 -11.25 16.93
CA GLU A 4 6.22 -11.17 18.40
C GLU A 4 4.89 -10.53 18.81
N GLY A 5 4.47 -9.45 18.11
CA GLY A 5 3.19 -8.82 18.34
C GLY A 5 2.02 -9.76 18.05
N ILE A 6 2.06 -10.47 16.92
CA ILE A 6 1.06 -11.47 16.55
C ILE A 6 0.99 -12.59 17.62
N ALA A 7 2.14 -13.13 18.00
CA ALA A 7 2.24 -14.20 18.99
C ALA A 7 1.79 -13.79 20.41
N SER A 8 1.81 -12.49 20.71
CA SER A 8 1.40 -11.98 22.04
C SER A 8 -0.11 -12.11 22.32
N GLY A 9 -0.93 -12.22 21.28
CA GLY A 9 -2.39 -12.22 21.39
C GLY A 9 -2.99 -10.89 21.87
N ALA A 10 -2.20 -9.80 21.91
CA ALA A 10 -2.64 -8.51 22.42
C ALA A 10 -3.35 -7.63 21.38
N TYR A 11 -3.30 -8.01 20.10
CA TYR A 11 -3.82 -7.22 18.99
C TYR A 11 -4.93 -7.94 18.26
N GLY A 12 -5.95 -7.20 17.82
CA GLY A 12 -6.97 -7.67 16.86
C GLY A 12 -6.64 -7.30 15.43
N PHE A 13 -5.81 -6.25 15.24
CA PHE A 13 -5.45 -5.70 13.94
C PHE A 13 -3.93 -5.60 13.80
N ILE A 14 -3.42 -5.91 12.62
CA ILE A 14 -2.00 -5.81 12.26
C ILE A 14 -1.87 -4.88 11.07
N GLN A 15 -1.13 -3.77 11.26
CA GLN A 15 -1.10 -2.64 10.33
C GLN A 15 0.34 -2.26 9.91
N PRO A 16 1.08 -3.11 9.15
CA PRO A 16 2.37 -2.71 8.59
C PRO A 16 2.19 -1.71 7.44
N ASP A 17 3.08 -0.74 7.38
CA ASP A 17 3.20 0.16 6.24
C ASP A 17 4.28 -0.38 5.29
N ILE A 18 3.91 -0.77 4.08
CA ILE A 18 4.85 -1.36 3.12
C ILE A 18 5.92 -0.38 2.63
N CYS A 19 5.67 0.92 2.74
CA CYS A 19 6.66 1.94 2.40
C CYS A 19 7.71 2.14 3.51
N LYS A 20 7.47 1.61 4.72
CA LYS A 20 8.34 1.70 5.89
C LYS A 20 8.85 0.35 6.36
N TRP A 21 8.19 -0.74 5.96
CA TRP A 21 8.51 -2.09 6.43
C TRP A 21 8.53 -3.10 5.28
N GLY A 22 9.71 -3.45 4.81
CA GLY A 22 9.96 -4.62 3.96
C GLY A 22 9.32 -4.65 2.57
N GLY A 23 8.68 -3.57 2.14
CA GLY A 23 8.00 -3.50 0.84
C GLY A 23 6.85 -4.53 0.71
N LEU A 24 6.46 -4.84 -0.51
CA LEU A 24 5.41 -5.82 -0.79
C LEU A 24 5.73 -7.20 -0.24
N SER A 25 6.98 -7.65 -0.35
CA SER A 25 7.39 -8.98 0.11
C SER A 25 7.30 -9.12 1.63
N GLY A 26 7.82 -8.12 2.37
CA GLY A 26 7.73 -8.10 3.83
C GLY A 26 6.29 -7.95 4.32
N GLY A 27 5.53 -7.04 3.71
CA GLY A 27 4.10 -6.86 4.01
C GLY A 27 3.28 -8.12 3.77
N ALA A 28 3.53 -8.84 2.67
CA ALA A 28 2.86 -10.11 2.38
C ALA A 28 3.15 -11.21 3.41
N SER A 29 4.39 -11.27 3.92
CA SER A 29 4.73 -12.21 4.99
C SER A 29 3.94 -11.90 6.27
N VAL A 30 3.98 -10.64 6.70
CA VAL A 30 3.26 -10.20 7.91
C VAL A 30 1.75 -10.39 7.77
N ALA A 31 1.18 -10.07 6.60
CA ALA A 31 -0.25 -10.24 6.37
C ALA A 31 -0.68 -11.71 6.48
N ARG A 32 0.07 -12.64 5.86
CA ARG A 32 -0.22 -14.08 5.95
C ARG A 32 -0.10 -14.61 7.37
N GLU A 33 0.91 -14.16 8.13
CA GLU A 33 1.07 -14.53 9.54
C GLU A 33 -0.11 -14.01 10.39
N ALA A 34 -0.55 -12.77 10.15
CA ALA A 34 -1.71 -12.20 10.85
C ALA A 34 -2.99 -12.98 10.56
N LEU A 35 -3.29 -13.26 9.28
CA LEU A 35 -4.47 -14.02 8.87
C LEU A 35 -4.43 -15.47 9.40
N ALA A 36 -3.26 -16.11 9.43
CA ALA A 36 -3.10 -17.45 10.00
C ALA A 36 -3.34 -17.47 11.52
N ALA A 37 -3.15 -16.34 12.20
CA ALA A 37 -3.45 -16.17 13.63
C ALA A 37 -4.87 -15.61 13.89
N GLU A 38 -5.73 -15.62 12.87
CA GLU A 38 -7.11 -15.09 12.93
C GLU A 38 -7.19 -13.61 13.30
N LEU A 39 -6.15 -12.82 12.97
CA LEU A 39 -6.12 -11.38 13.14
C LEU A 39 -6.46 -10.68 11.83
N THR A 40 -7.04 -9.48 11.92
CA THR A 40 -7.36 -8.67 10.75
C THR A 40 -6.11 -7.93 10.25
N TYR A 41 -5.78 -8.09 8.96
CA TYR A 41 -4.73 -7.31 8.30
C TYR A 41 -5.32 -6.07 7.65
N CYS A 42 -4.90 -4.89 8.11
CA CYS A 42 -5.24 -3.59 7.51
C CYS A 42 -3.94 -2.85 7.21
N PRO A 43 -3.52 -2.68 5.95
CA PRO A 43 -2.27 -1.96 5.67
C PRO A 43 -2.38 -0.52 6.15
N HIS A 44 -1.43 -0.10 7.01
CA HIS A 44 -1.27 1.31 7.35
C HIS A 44 -0.78 2.08 6.14
N PHE A 45 -1.37 3.23 5.85
CA PHE A 45 -0.86 4.06 4.78
C PHE A 45 -1.11 5.56 5.00
N LEU A 46 0.00 6.31 5.08
CA LEU A 46 0.04 7.78 5.00
C LEU A 46 1.17 8.16 4.05
N GLY A 47 0.84 8.60 2.84
CA GLY A 47 1.85 8.91 1.82
C GLY A 47 1.28 9.16 0.42
N GLY A 48 2.12 9.08 -0.59
CA GLY A 48 1.76 9.35 -1.98
C GLY A 48 1.00 8.19 -2.66
N GLY A 49 0.33 8.48 -3.77
CA GLY A 49 -0.58 7.56 -4.48
C GLY A 49 0.04 6.23 -4.91
N VAL A 50 1.33 6.20 -5.25
CA VAL A 50 2.03 4.94 -5.62
C VAL A 50 1.97 3.91 -4.49
N GLY A 51 2.28 4.34 -3.26
CA GLY A 51 2.26 3.45 -2.10
C GLY A 51 0.85 3.02 -1.70
N LEU A 52 -0.15 3.90 -1.87
CA LEU A 52 -1.55 3.55 -1.64
C LEU A 52 -2.01 2.43 -2.59
N ILE A 53 -1.74 2.57 -3.89
CA ILE A 53 -2.11 1.56 -4.89
C ILE A 53 -1.39 0.23 -4.61
N ALA A 54 -0.11 0.28 -4.25
CA ALA A 54 0.64 -0.92 -3.88
C ALA A 54 0.05 -1.61 -2.63
N SER A 55 -0.39 -0.83 -1.63
CA SER A 55 -1.08 -1.34 -0.43
C SER A 55 -2.44 -1.97 -0.77
N ALA A 56 -3.20 -1.36 -1.69
CA ALA A 56 -4.46 -1.89 -2.18
C ALA A 56 -4.27 -3.24 -2.89
N HIS A 57 -3.28 -3.34 -3.79
CA HIS A 57 -2.94 -4.61 -4.45
C HIS A 57 -2.54 -5.70 -3.45
N LEU A 58 -1.74 -5.35 -2.44
CA LEU A 58 -1.34 -6.31 -1.43
C LEU A 58 -2.55 -6.79 -0.61
N LEU A 59 -3.41 -5.86 -0.16
CA LEU A 59 -4.63 -6.22 0.58
C LEU A 59 -5.52 -7.14 -0.24
N ALA A 60 -5.76 -6.81 -1.51
CA ALA A 60 -6.54 -7.65 -2.43
C ALA A 60 -5.92 -9.05 -2.64
N ALA A 61 -4.59 -9.12 -2.73
CA ALA A 61 -3.87 -10.38 -2.97
C ALA A 61 -3.84 -11.31 -1.75
N VAL A 62 -3.82 -10.78 -0.53
CA VAL A 62 -3.81 -11.61 0.69
C VAL A 62 -5.22 -11.98 1.16
N GLY A 63 -6.22 -11.20 0.78
CA GLY A 63 -7.62 -11.41 1.17
C GLY A 63 -7.91 -11.08 2.63
N GLY A 64 -8.98 -11.65 3.16
CA GLY A 64 -9.48 -11.35 4.50
C GLY A 64 -10.52 -10.23 4.48
N ASP A 65 -10.88 -9.75 5.67
CA ASP A 65 -11.91 -8.73 5.92
C ASP A 65 -11.32 -7.35 6.28
N GLY A 66 -10.03 -7.17 6.05
CA GLY A 66 -9.32 -5.92 6.34
C GLY A 66 -9.74 -4.76 5.45
N LEU A 67 -9.47 -3.55 5.93
CA LEU A 67 -9.78 -2.30 5.26
C LEU A 67 -8.49 -1.63 4.76
N LEU A 68 -8.56 -1.01 3.59
CA LEU A 68 -7.51 -0.14 3.08
C LEU A 68 -7.57 1.20 3.82
N GLU A 69 -6.49 1.56 4.52
CA GLU A 69 -6.37 2.90 5.08
C GLU A 69 -6.06 3.90 3.97
N VAL A 70 -6.81 5.00 3.94
CA VAL A 70 -6.64 6.10 2.99
C VAL A 70 -6.40 7.38 3.78
N ASP A 71 -5.27 8.04 3.50
CA ASP A 71 -4.96 9.34 4.07
C ASP A 71 -6.04 10.37 3.68
N SER A 72 -6.71 10.95 4.66
CA SER A 72 -7.74 11.98 4.48
C SER A 72 -7.19 13.40 4.56
N SER A 73 -5.89 13.56 4.81
CA SER A 73 -5.24 14.87 4.83
C SER A 73 -5.06 15.41 3.40
N GLU A 74 -4.97 16.74 3.29
CA GLU A 74 -4.65 17.38 2.02
C GLU A 74 -3.22 16.99 1.59
N ASN A 75 -3.10 16.15 0.56
CA ASN A 75 -1.84 15.62 0.09
C ASN A 75 -1.79 15.60 -1.45
N PRO A 76 -1.19 16.63 -2.07
CA PRO A 76 -1.11 16.73 -3.53
C PRO A 76 -0.40 15.55 -4.22
N LEU A 77 0.54 14.86 -3.53
CA LEU A 77 1.22 13.69 -4.08
C LEU A 77 0.35 12.43 -4.00
N LEU A 78 -0.59 12.37 -3.05
CA LEU A 78 -1.60 11.32 -3.03
C LEU A 78 -2.51 11.46 -4.25
N ASP A 79 -3.10 12.64 -4.46
CA ASP A 79 -4.01 12.91 -5.56
C ASP A 79 -3.33 12.74 -6.92
N HIS A 80 -2.14 13.32 -7.09
CA HIS A 80 -1.39 13.29 -8.34
C HIS A 80 -0.97 11.86 -8.75
N PHE A 81 -0.50 11.06 -7.79
CA PHE A 81 0.01 9.71 -8.04
C PHE A 81 -0.99 8.60 -7.77
N SER A 82 -2.25 8.87 -7.49
CA SER A 82 -3.31 7.86 -7.44
C SER A 82 -4.00 7.60 -8.79
N GLY A 83 -3.57 8.28 -9.84
CA GLY A 83 -3.97 8.09 -11.22
C GLY A 83 -5.25 8.83 -11.62
N ARG A 84 -6.38 8.59 -11.04
CA ARG A 84 -7.68 9.23 -11.36
C ARG A 84 -8.37 9.84 -10.15
N GLY A 85 -7.59 10.20 -9.14
CA GLY A 85 -8.14 10.46 -7.83
C GLY A 85 -8.58 9.15 -7.15
N LEU A 86 -8.85 9.20 -5.87
CA LEU A 86 -9.40 8.08 -5.11
C LEU A 86 -10.88 7.91 -5.46
N SER A 87 -11.15 7.24 -6.59
CA SER A 87 -12.53 6.90 -6.96
C SER A 87 -12.92 5.63 -6.22
N LEU A 88 -13.73 5.76 -5.18
CA LEU A 88 -14.36 4.63 -4.51
C LEU A 88 -15.64 4.27 -5.26
N GLU A 89 -15.83 2.98 -5.51
CA GLU A 89 -17.04 2.40 -6.07
C GLU A 89 -17.72 1.56 -4.99
N ASP A 90 -18.88 2.00 -4.54
CA ASP A 90 -19.65 1.34 -3.46
C ASP A 90 -18.82 1.03 -2.20
N GLY A 91 -17.93 1.93 -1.82
CA GLY A 91 -17.05 1.77 -0.65
C GLY A 91 -15.81 0.90 -0.89
N ALA A 92 -15.59 0.43 -2.12
CA ALA A 92 -14.43 -0.35 -2.51
C ALA A 92 -13.47 0.47 -3.38
N PHE A 93 -12.18 0.21 -3.24
CA PHE A 93 -11.13 0.73 -4.11
C PHE A 93 -10.84 -0.28 -5.22
N PRO A 94 -11.15 0.01 -6.50
CA PRO A 94 -10.92 -0.92 -7.59
C PRO A 94 -9.41 -1.02 -7.90
N VAL A 95 -8.86 -2.23 -7.85
CA VAL A 95 -7.50 -2.50 -8.31
C VAL A 95 -7.51 -2.94 -9.77
N SER A 96 -6.44 -2.55 -10.51
CA SER A 96 -6.33 -2.83 -11.95
C SER A 96 -5.75 -4.23 -12.20
N ASP A 97 -6.25 -4.91 -13.25
CA ASP A 97 -5.68 -6.17 -13.74
C ASP A 97 -4.49 -5.97 -14.71
N ARG A 98 -4.09 -4.73 -14.99
CA ARG A 98 -2.92 -4.44 -15.84
C ARG A 98 -1.63 -4.80 -15.09
N PRO A 99 -0.54 -5.14 -15.83
CA PRO A 99 0.76 -5.45 -15.23
C PRO A 99 1.28 -4.34 -14.29
N GLY A 100 2.04 -4.74 -13.28
CA GLY A 100 2.59 -3.85 -12.26
C GLY A 100 1.51 -3.31 -11.33
N LEU A 101 1.50 -2.03 -11.05
CA LEU A 101 0.46 -1.34 -10.27
C LEU A 101 -0.76 -0.95 -11.11
N GLY A 102 -0.77 -1.30 -12.40
CA GLY A 102 -1.87 -1.03 -13.30
C GLY A 102 -1.92 0.40 -13.85
N TYR A 103 -0.96 1.24 -13.54
CA TYR A 103 -0.82 2.60 -14.08
C TYR A 103 0.64 3.04 -14.09
N ASP A 104 0.93 4.05 -14.90
CA ASP A 104 2.24 4.71 -14.94
C ASP A 104 2.13 6.06 -14.23
N PRO A 105 2.90 6.30 -13.15
CA PRO A 105 2.85 7.56 -12.43
C PRO A 105 3.39 8.71 -13.29
N ASP A 106 2.69 9.84 -13.33
CA ASP A 106 3.15 11.05 -14.01
C ASP A 106 4.23 11.78 -13.18
N VAL A 107 5.45 11.27 -13.25
CA VAL A 107 6.60 11.85 -12.54
C VAL A 107 6.95 13.23 -13.10
N ALA A 108 6.78 13.44 -14.42
CA ALA A 108 7.08 14.73 -15.06
C ALA A 108 6.15 15.84 -14.57
N GLY A 109 4.87 15.53 -14.38
CA GLY A 109 3.89 16.47 -13.85
C GLY A 109 4.10 16.89 -12.40
N ALA A 110 4.95 16.17 -11.65
CA ALA A 110 5.34 16.51 -10.28
C ALA A 110 6.78 17.06 -10.17
N SER A 111 7.37 17.49 -11.27
CA SER A 111 8.77 17.94 -11.32
C SER A 111 9.08 19.13 -10.41
N ASP A 112 8.12 19.99 -10.13
CA ASP A 112 8.22 21.11 -9.18
C ASP A 112 8.42 20.67 -7.72
N ARG A 113 8.12 19.40 -7.41
CA ARG A 113 8.26 18.78 -6.08
C ARG A 113 9.41 17.79 -5.99
N MET A 114 10.18 17.64 -7.08
CA MET A 114 11.31 16.73 -7.15
C MET A 114 12.50 17.28 -6.35
N VAL A 115 12.93 16.55 -5.33
CA VAL A 115 14.13 16.89 -4.54
C VAL A 115 15.39 16.20 -5.04
N SER A 116 15.26 15.03 -5.66
CA SER A 116 16.37 14.29 -6.28
C SER A 116 15.86 13.32 -7.33
N HIS A 117 16.70 13.05 -8.33
CA HIS A 117 16.42 12.06 -9.37
C HIS A 117 17.65 11.15 -9.54
N THR A 118 17.41 9.86 -9.60
CA THR A 118 18.44 8.85 -9.88
C THR A 118 17.88 7.82 -10.83
N GLU A 119 18.56 7.60 -11.94
CA GLU A 119 18.23 6.54 -12.89
C GLU A 119 19.14 5.34 -12.68
N GLY A 120 18.55 4.16 -12.62
CA GLY A 120 19.25 2.88 -12.54
C GLY A 120 18.69 1.91 -13.58
N GLN A 121 19.58 1.18 -14.26
CA GLN A 121 19.16 0.07 -15.10
C GLN A 121 19.08 -1.19 -14.24
N VAL A 122 17.92 -1.85 -14.26
CA VAL A 122 17.79 -3.22 -13.74
C VAL A 122 18.41 -4.14 -14.78
N ALA A 123 19.44 -4.88 -14.38
CA ALA A 123 20.00 -5.90 -15.25
C ALA A 123 18.94 -6.98 -15.55
N PRO A 124 18.88 -7.48 -16.79
CA PRO A 124 17.92 -8.51 -17.20
C PRO A 124 18.11 -9.83 -16.45
#